data_863031539988461f06ead08f34f2f1e9
#
_entry.id   863031539988461f06ead08f34f2f1e9
#
_cell.length_a   1.000
_cell.length_b   1.000
_cell.length_c   1.000
_cell.angle_alpha   90.00
_cell.angle_beta   90.00
_cell.angle_gamma   90.00
#
_symmetry.space_group_name_H-M   'P 1'
#
loop_
_entity.id
_entity.type
_entity.pdbx_description
1 polymer ?
#
loop_
_entity_poly.entity_id
_entity_poly.type
_entity_poly.pdbx_seq_one_letter_code
_entity_poly.pdbx_strand_id
1 'polypeptide(L)'
;MNLLTQLGHTVHPVSLPTTKHALSAYYVLAPAEASSNLAKYDGIRFGSRSAGADGSPETNSVLFAKTRGQNFGGEVKRRILLGAYTLSAEAIDNYFIQAQKVRRLVQRDFNSVFSFPNPLLDPKPGPAPYDTIPDVIESVKVDVLVCPTAPTLPPTLEFLDRQAPVDAYMNDVFTVPASLAGLPAISVPVSSSLDRASKASNGETVGIQVIAQYGDDELVLEVAKMVEELSQ
;
A
#
# COMPACT_ATOMS: atom_id res chain seq x y z
N MET A 1 21.99 5.86 6.14
CA MET A 1 21.81 6.97 7.08
C MET A 1 23.10 7.81 7.24
N ASN A 2 24.26 7.23 7.58
CA ASN A 2 25.51 7.99 7.74
C ASN A 2 25.90 8.80 6.50
N LEU A 3 25.67 8.27 5.29
CA LEU A 3 25.98 8.98 4.04
C LEU A 3 25.11 10.25 3.87
N LEU A 4 23.82 10.18 4.18
CA LEU A 4 22.93 11.35 4.13
C LEU A 4 23.37 12.43 5.11
N THR A 5 23.79 12.06 6.32
CA THR A 5 24.32 13.00 7.30
C THR A 5 25.63 13.64 6.81
N GLN A 6 26.52 12.91 6.12
CA GLN A 6 27.76 13.45 5.54
C GLN A 6 27.47 14.46 4.42
N LEU A 7 26.34 14.34 3.72
CA LEU A 7 25.89 15.31 2.72
C LEU A 7 25.20 16.55 3.34
N GLY A 8 25.12 16.62 4.66
CA GLY A 8 24.53 17.77 5.36
C GLY A 8 23.04 17.63 5.69
N HIS A 9 22.44 16.48 5.42
CA HIS A 9 21.04 16.23 5.79
C HIS A 9 20.92 15.87 7.28
N THR A 10 19.84 16.35 7.91
CA THR A 10 19.52 15.99 9.29
C THR A 10 18.60 14.77 9.30
N VAL A 11 18.96 13.76 10.08
CA VAL A 11 18.21 12.51 10.18
C VAL A 11 17.58 12.38 11.56
N HIS A 12 16.26 12.23 11.61
CA HIS A 12 15.49 12.09 12.82
C HIS A 12 14.70 10.78 12.83
N PRO A 13 14.66 10.04 13.95
CA PRO A 13 13.75 8.92 14.12
C PRO A 13 12.32 9.44 14.24
N VAL A 14 11.40 8.81 13.48
CA VAL A 14 9.98 9.17 13.45
C VAL A 14 9.15 7.94 13.80
N SER A 15 8.04 8.15 14.52
CA SER A 15 7.09 7.10 14.88
C SER A 15 5.74 7.36 14.23
N LEU A 16 5.17 6.31 13.61
CA LEU A 16 3.86 6.30 12.98
C LEU A 16 3.03 5.16 13.61
N PRO A 17 2.45 5.35 14.80
CA PRO A 17 1.91 4.26 15.63
C PRO A 17 0.72 3.53 15.01
N THR A 18 -0.06 4.18 14.14
CA THR A 18 -1.23 3.57 13.50
C THR A 18 -0.89 2.70 12.28
N THR A 19 0.32 2.79 11.74
CA THR A 19 0.74 2.00 10.56
C THR A 19 0.69 0.50 10.80
N LYS A 20 0.80 0.04 12.05
CA LYS A 20 0.62 -1.38 12.41
C LYS A 20 -0.76 -1.95 12.05
N HIS A 21 -1.77 -1.10 11.84
CA HIS A 21 -3.12 -1.50 11.43
C HIS A 21 -3.38 -1.31 9.93
N ALA A 22 -2.43 -0.70 9.21
CA ALA A 22 -2.59 -0.33 7.81
C ALA A 22 -2.82 -1.55 6.92
N LEU A 23 -2.05 -2.62 7.12
CA LEU A 23 -2.15 -3.83 6.33
C LEU A 23 -3.55 -4.46 6.39
N SER A 24 -4.11 -4.60 7.58
CA SER A 24 -5.47 -5.14 7.77
C SER A 24 -6.54 -4.27 7.11
N ALA A 25 -6.43 -2.94 7.23
CA ALA A 25 -7.35 -2.02 6.58
C ALA A 25 -7.24 -2.07 5.05
N TYR A 26 -6.02 -2.17 4.52
CA TYR A 26 -5.78 -2.29 3.09
C TYR A 26 -6.45 -3.52 2.49
N TYR A 27 -6.29 -4.69 3.13
CA TYR A 27 -6.88 -5.95 2.64
C TYR A 27 -8.41 -6.04 2.81
N VAL A 28 -9.03 -5.02 3.39
CA VAL A 28 -10.48 -4.80 3.33
C VAL A 28 -10.84 -3.82 2.20
N LEU A 29 -10.15 -2.68 2.13
CA LEU A 29 -10.49 -1.59 1.19
C LEU A 29 -10.13 -1.93 -0.27
N ALA A 30 -8.95 -2.50 -0.51
CA ALA A 30 -8.50 -2.81 -1.86
C ALA A 30 -9.37 -3.88 -2.55
N PRO A 31 -9.78 -4.98 -1.90
CA PRO A 31 -10.75 -5.91 -2.47
C PRO A 31 -12.14 -5.29 -2.68
N ALA A 32 -12.60 -4.42 -1.79
CA ALA A 32 -13.88 -3.73 -1.94
C ALA A 32 -13.88 -2.86 -3.21
N GLU A 33 -12.84 -2.07 -3.42
CA GLU A 33 -12.66 -1.28 -4.64
C GLU A 33 -12.48 -2.16 -5.88
N ALA A 34 -11.64 -3.20 -5.81
CA ALA A 34 -11.41 -4.13 -6.90
C ALA A 34 -12.71 -4.83 -7.35
N SER A 35 -13.59 -5.22 -6.42
CA SER A 35 -14.86 -5.85 -6.75
C SER A 35 -15.74 -4.94 -7.62
N SER A 36 -15.76 -3.65 -7.34
CA SER A 36 -16.47 -2.63 -8.11
C SER A 36 -15.78 -2.37 -9.47
N ASN A 37 -14.47 -2.12 -9.47
CA ASN A 37 -13.72 -1.79 -10.68
C ASN A 37 -13.72 -2.93 -11.70
N LEU A 38 -13.63 -4.18 -11.25
CA LEU A 38 -13.62 -5.35 -12.12
C LEU A 38 -15.03 -5.76 -12.59
N ALA A 39 -16.10 -5.15 -12.09
CA ALA A 39 -17.47 -5.37 -12.56
C ALA A 39 -17.66 -4.98 -14.04
N LYS A 40 -16.84 -4.05 -14.55
CA LYS A 40 -16.87 -3.63 -15.97
C LYS A 40 -16.51 -4.72 -16.98
N TYR A 41 -15.79 -5.77 -16.55
CA TYR A 41 -15.39 -6.89 -17.42
C TYR A 41 -16.54 -7.90 -17.59
N ASP A 42 -17.50 -7.53 -18.42
CA ASP A 42 -18.70 -8.30 -18.74
C ASP A 42 -18.57 -9.13 -20.04
N GLY A 43 -17.47 -8.93 -20.78
CA GLY A 43 -17.25 -9.56 -22.08
C GLY A 43 -18.10 -8.98 -23.22
N ILE A 44 -18.76 -7.83 -23.00
CA ILE A 44 -19.50 -7.07 -24.01
C ILE A 44 -18.78 -5.77 -24.30
N ARG A 45 -18.57 -4.95 -23.26
CA ARG A 45 -17.84 -3.66 -23.36
C ARG A 45 -16.35 -3.82 -23.12
N PHE A 46 -15.99 -4.71 -22.17
CA PHE A 46 -14.61 -4.95 -21.79
C PHE A 46 -14.35 -6.44 -21.60
N GLY A 47 -13.12 -6.87 -21.95
CA GLY A 47 -12.62 -8.20 -21.76
C GLY A 47 -13.13 -9.21 -22.79
N SER A 48 -12.71 -10.47 -22.62
CA SER A 48 -13.09 -11.58 -23.48
C SER A 48 -14.44 -12.15 -23.08
N ARG A 49 -15.25 -12.57 -24.04
CA ARG A 49 -16.50 -13.28 -23.79
C ARG A 49 -16.31 -14.79 -23.97
N SER A 50 -16.82 -15.57 -23.03
CA SER A 50 -16.81 -17.02 -23.15
C SER A 50 -17.83 -17.50 -24.19
N ALA A 51 -17.45 -18.52 -24.93
CA ALA A 51 -18.36 -19.14 -25.92
C ALA A 51 -19.56 -19.84 -25.26
N GLY A 52 -20.71 -19.78 -25.90
CA GLY A 52 -21.96 -20.38 -25.46
C GLY A 52 -22.85 -19.46 -24.62
N ALA A 53 -24.01 -19.98 -24.22
CA ALA A 53 -24.97 -19.20 -23.44
C ALA A 53 -24.42 -18.83 -22.05
N ASP A 54 -24.44 -17.53 -21.73
CA ASP A 54 -24.11 -16.97 -20.44
C ASP A 54 -25.38 -16.28 -19.94
N GLY A 55 -26.03 -16.82 -18.93
CA GLY A 55 -27.28 -16.28 -18.40
C GLY A 55 -28.55 -16.73 -19.17
N SER A 56 -28.56 -17.93 -19.77
CA SER A 56 -29.77 -18.48 -20.36
C SER A 56 -30.80 -18.88 -19.29
N PRO A 57 -32.06 -18.52 -19.44
CA PRO A 57 -33.13 -18.99 -18.55
C PRO A 57 -33.21 -20.50 -18.43
N GLU A 58 -32.85 -21.24 -19.52
CA GLU A 58 -32.87 -22.68 -19.58
C GLU A 58 -31.78 -23.33 -18.69
N THR A 59 -30.67 -22.65 -18.46
CA THR A 59 -29.54 -23.16 -17.66
C THR A 59 -29.56 -22.70 -16.22
N ASN A 60 -30.53 -21.89 -15.81
CA ASN A 60 -30.60 -21.27 -14.48
C ASN A 60 -29.27 -20.59 -14.08
N SER A 61 -28.49 -20.10 -15.05
CA SER A 61 -27.19 -19.51 -14.85
C SER A 61 -27.32 -17.98 -14.68
N VAL A 62 -26.49 -17.42 -13.80
CA VAL A 62 -26.41 -15.98 -13.57
C VAL A 62 -25.70 -15.33 -14.77
N LEU A 63 -26.26 -14.24 -15.28
CA LEU A 63 -25.68 -13.46 -16.37
C LEU A 63 -24.21 -13.11 -16.09
N PHE A 64 -23.34 -13.33 -17.08
CA PHE A 64 -21.89 -13.13 -17.02
C PHE A 64 -21.11 -14.07 -16.09
N ALA A 65 -21.75 -14.98 -15.36
CA ALA A 65 -21.06 -15.88 -14.43
C ALA A 65 -20.01 -16.76 -15.13
N LYS A 66 -20.35 -17.34 -16.28
CA LYS A 66 -19.44 -18.15 -17.07
C LYS A 66 -18.27 -17.33 -17.61
N THR A 67 -18.55 -16.18 -18.23
CA THR A 67 -17.54 -15.27 -18.76
C THR A 67 -16.55 -14.82 -17.67
N ARG A 68 -17.03 -14.37 -16.55
CA ARG A 68 -16.18 -13.90 -15.42
C ARG A 68 -15.47 -15.08 -14.75
N GLY A 69 -16.13 -16.21 -14.57
CA GLY A 69 -15.57 -17.41 -13.96
C GLY A 69 -14.42 -18.03 -14.76
N GLN A 70 -14.46 -17.98 -16.09
CA GLN A 70 -13.41 -18.52 -16.96
C GLN A 70 -12.26 -17.54 -17.21
N ASN A 71 -12.54 -16.23 -17.27
CA ASN A 71 -11.54 -15.23 -17.66
C ASN A 71 -10.81 -14.58 -16.48
N PHE A 72 -11.27 -14.75 -15.24
CA PHE A 72 -10.54 -14.29 -14.06
C PHE A 72 -9.74 -15.41 -13.41
N GLY A 73 -8.48 -15.10 -13.05
CA GLY A 73 -7.64 -15.99 -12.26
C GLY A 73 -8.16 -16.19 -10.84
N GLY A 74 -7.61 -17.18 -10.13
CA GLY A 74 -8.06 -17.56 -8.78
C GLY A 74 -7.97 -16.43 -7.78
N GLU A 75 -6.87 -15.67 -7.76
CA GLU A 75 -6.66 -14.56 -6.85
C GLU A 75 -7.63 -13.39 -7.12
N VAL A 76 -7.86 -13.07 -8.39
CA VAL A 76 -8.83 -12.03 -8.77
C VAL A 76 -10.24 -12.39 -8.29
N LYS A 77 -10.65 -13.64 -8.48
CA LYS A 77 -11.96 -14.15 -7.99
C LYS A 77 -12.06 -14.07 -6.47
N ARG A 78 -10.99 -14.41 -5.75
CA ARG A 78 -10.93 -14.32 -4.29
C ARG A 78 -11.12 -12.89 -3.82
N ARG A 79 -10.43 -11.92 -4.42
CA ARG A 79 -10.55 -10.49 -4.09
C ARG A 79 -11.93 -9.92 -4.41
N ILE A 80 -12.52 -10.30 -5.54
CA ILE A 80 -13.90 -9.91 -5.89
C ILE A 80 -14.89 -10.44 -4.83
N LEU A 81 -14.77 -11.70 -4.45
CA LEU A 81 -15.66 -12.32 -3.46
C LEU A 81 -15.51 -11.65 -2.09
N LEU A 82 -14.26 -11.44 -1.65
CA LEU A 82 -13.97 -10.76 -0.38
C LEU A 82 -14.51 -9.34 -0.37
N GLY A 83 -14.32 -8.59 -1.45
CA GLY A 83 -14.83 -7.22 -1.59
C GLY A 83 -16.36 -7.17 -1.56
N ALA A 84 -17.02 -8.08 -2.27
CA ALA A 84 -18.48 -8.17 -2.23
C ALA A 84 -19.01 -8.51 -0.83
N TYR A 85 -18.32 -9.38 -0.10
CA TYR A 85 -18.67 -9.71 1.28
C TYR A 85 -18.51 -8.50 2.22
N THR A 86 -17.37 -7.82 2.19
CA THR A 86 -17.10 -6.68 3.09
C THR A 86 -18.02 -5.47 2.84
N LEU A 87 -18.64 -5.41 1.66
CA LEU A 87 -19.64 -4.38 1.31
C LEU A 87 -21.08 -4.84 1.53
N SER A 88 -21.32 -6.08 1.96
CA SER A 88 -22.68 -6.56 2.25
C SER A 88 -23.29 -5.85 3.46
N ALA A 89 -24.62 -5.81 3.53
CA ALA A 89 -25.35 -5.08 4.59
C ALA A 89 -24.98 -5.54 6.02
N GLU A 90 -24.63 -6.82 6.20
CA GLU A 90 -24.26 -7.37 7.52
C GLU A 90 -22.79 -7.14 7.89
N ALA A 91 -21.94 -6.82 6.92
CA ALA A 91 -20.50 -6.73 7.09
C ALA A 91 -19.92 -5.32 6.96
N ILE A 92 -20.60 -4.42 6.25
CA ILE A 92 -20.09 -3.09 5.88
C ILE A 92 -19.67 -2.25 7.10
N ASP A 93 -20.45 -2.24 8.16
CA ASP A 93 -20.16 -1.46 9.37
C ASP A 93 -18.95 -2.01 10.14
N ASN A 94 -18.79 -3.33 10.15
CA ASN A 94 -17.76 -4.01 10.90
C ASN A 94 -16.41 -4.07 10.17
N TYR A 95 -16.40 -4.05 8.83
CA TYR A 95 -15.19 -4.15 8.03
C TYR A 95 -14.89 -2.87 7.28
N PHE A 96 -15.71 -2.50 6.30
CA PHE A 96 -15.40 -1.39 5.40
C PHE A 96 -15.32 -0.04 6.12
N ILE A 97 -16.33 0.27 6.95
CA ILE A 97 -16.36 1.54 7.70
C ILE A 97 -15.23 1.60 8.72
N GLN A 98 -14.89 0.50 9.40
CA GLN A 98 -13.75 0.48 10.32
C GLN A 98 -12.42 0.64 9.59
N ALA A 99 -12.25 -0.01 8.44
CA ALA A 99 -11.06 0.15 7.61
C ALA A 99 -10.89 1.59 7.12
N GLN A 100 -11.97 2.29 6.76
CA GLN A 100 -11.94 3.71 6.42
C GLN A 100 -11.50 4.59 7.60
N LYS A 101 -11.95 4.29 8.82
CA LYS A 101 -11.50 4.99 10.04
C LYS A 101 -9.99 4.78 10.27
N VAL A 102 -9.51 3.54 10.15
CA VAL A 102 -8.09 3.23 10.26
C VAL A 102 -7.28 3.97 9.19
N ARG A 103 -7.74 3.97 7.93
CA ARG A 103 -7.11 4.75 6.85
C ARG A 103 -6.95 6.21 7.24
N ARG A 104 -7.98 6.84 7.82
CA ARG A 104 -7.93 8.23 8.26
C ARG A 104 -6.88 8.44 9.37
N LEU A 105 -6.78 7.50 10.31
CA LEU A 105 -5.76 7.57 11.37
C LEU A 105 -4.35 7.47 10.80
N VAL A 106 -4.11 6.56 9.85
CA VAL A 106 -2.83 6.44 9.14
C VAL A 106 -2.48 7.74 8.42
N GLN A 107 -3.43 8.37 7.70
CA GLN A 107 -3.22 9.67 7.07
C GLN A 107 -2.84 10.77 8.09
N ARG A 108 -3.47 10.76 9.27
CA ARG A 108 -3.14 11.72 10.34
C ARG A 108 -1.74 11.53 10.87
N ASP A 109 -1.27 10.30 11.06
CA ASP A 109 0.09 10.02 11.47
C ASP A 109 1.10 10.65 10.49
N PHE A 110 0.93 10.40 9.19
CA PHE A 110 1.81 11.00 8.17
C PHE A 110 1.73 12.53 8.16
N ASN A 111 0.53 13.10 8.17
CA ASN A 111 0.37 14.56 8.20
C ASN A 111 0.98 15.20 9.46
N SER A 112 1.06 14.46 10.56
CA SER A 112 1.64 14.96 11.80
C SER A 112 3.17 15.07 11.77
N VAL A 113 3.84 14.32 10.89
CA VAL A 113 5.31 14.28 10.84
C VAL A 113 5.90 15.05 9.66
N PHE A 114 5.17 15.24 8.57
CA PHE A 114 5.67 16.03 7.45
C PHE A 114 5.69 17.53 7.75
N SER A 115 6.77 18.23 7.32
CA SER A 115 6.91 19.68 7.40
C SER A 115 6.00 20.37 6.37
N PHE A 116 5.90 19.81 5.15
CA PHE A 116 5.00 20.32 4.11
C PHE A 116 3.54 20.02 4.47
N PRO A 117 2.63 21.01 4.50
CA PRO A 117 1.23 20.77 4.81
C PRO A 117 0.54 20.01 3.68
N ASN A 118 -0.37 19.10 4.02
CA ASN A 118 -1.17 18.41 3.02
C ASN A 118 -2.16 19.39 2.35
N PRO A 119 -2.04 19.67 1.04
CA PRO A 119 -2.86 20.67 0.36
C PRO A 119 -4.33 20.29 0.23
N LEU A 120 -4.69 19.02 0.48
CA LEU A 120 -6.07 18.55 0.46
C LEU A 120 -6.81 18.79 1.79
N LEU A 121 -6.07 19.19 2.84
CA LEU A 121 -6.69 19.49 4.12
C LEU A 121 -7.06 20.97 4.19
N ASP A 122 -8.31 21.25 4.57
CA ASP A 122 -8.73 22.61 4.88
C ASP A 122 -7.88 23.12 6.07
N PRO A 123 -7.25 24.30 5.97
CA PRO A 123 -6.49 24.90 7.06
C PRO A 123 -7.31 25.18 8.33
N LYS A 124 -8.64 25.13 8.25
CA LYS A 124 -9.58 25.19 9.38
C LYS A 124 -10.49 23.96 9.37
N PRO A 125 -10.00 22.77 9.72
CA PRO A 125 -10.91 21.66 9.95
C PRO A 125 -11.83 22.05 11.11
N GLY A 126 -13.12 22.12 10.87
CA GLY A 126 -14.07 22.08 11.96
C GLY A 126 -13.82 20.83 12.82
N PRO A 127 -14.24 20.80 14.11
CA PRO A 127 -14.00 19.64 14.96
C PRO A 127 -14.64 18.41 14.30
N ALA A 128 -13.77 17.55 13.73
CA ALA A 128 -14.23 16.27 13.22
C ALA A 128 -14.74 15.44 14.41
N PRO A 129 -15.84 14.70 14.28
CA PRO A 129 -16.44 13.92 15.38
C PRO A 129 -15.49 12.89 16.02
N TYR A 130 -14.30 12.71 15.47
CA TYR A 130 -13.28 11.75 15.92
C TYR A 130 -11.96 12.40 16.33
N ASP A 131 -11.88 13.73 16.44
CA ASP A 131 -10.63 14.47 16.78
C ASP A 131 -10.35 14.54 18.28
N THR A 132 -11.01 13.73 19.10
CA THR A 132 -10.71 13.60 20.54
C THR A 132 -9.57 12.62 20.86
N ILE A 133 -8.60 12.44 19.98
CA ILE A 133 -7.35 11.78 20.35
C ILE A 133 -6.42 12.85 20.92
N PRO A 134 -5.83 12.61 22.11
CA PRO A 134 -4.97 13.58 22.78
C PRO A 134 -3.87 14.09 21.88
N ASP A 135 -3.49 15.34 22.09
CA ASP A 135 -2.51 16.08 21.36
C ASP A 135 -1.32 15.24 20.90
N VAL A 136 -1.07 15.33 19.62
CA VAL A 136 0.13 14.83 18.97
C VAL A 136 1.33 15.29 19.78
N ILE A 137 2.09 14.36 20.34
CA ILE A 137 3.44 14.62 20.84
C ILE A 137 4.10 15.51 19.79
N GLU A 138 4.70 16.65 20.20
CA GLU A 138 5.46 17.51 19.29
C GLU A 138 6.47 16.65 18.53
N SER A 139 6.07 16.14 17.40
CA SER A 139 6.92 15.30 16.56
C SER A 139 7.85 16.21 15.78
N VAL A 140 9.10 15.85 15.73
CA VAL A 140 10.05 16.48 14.82
C VAL A 140 9.47 16.44 13.42
N LYS A 141 9.41 17.58 12.73
CA LYS A 141 8.93 17.66 11.35
C LYS A 141 10.06 17.28 10.40
N VAL A 142 9.69 16.51 9.38
CA VAL A 142 10.63 16.02 8.35
C VAL A 142 10.06 16.28 6.94
N ASP A 143 10.95 16.44 5.99
CA ASP A 143 10.56 16.69 4.59
C ASP A 143 10.21 15.38 3.88
N VAL A 144 10.99 14.31 4.14
CA VAL A 144 10.77 12.98 3.61
C VAL A 144 10.93 11.91 4.69
N LEU A 145 10.29 10.78 4.48
CA LEU A 145 10.50 9.56 5.27
C LEU A 145 11.29 8.55 4.44
N VAL A 146 12.22 7.86 5.10
CA VAL A 146 13.03 6.80 4.49
C VAL A 146 12.89 5.53 5.32
N CYS A 147 12.53 4.44 4.66
CA CYS A 147 12.40 3.12 5.29
C CYS A 147 12.76 1.99 4.31
N PRO A 148 12.96 0.75 4.79
CA PRO A 148 13.05 -0.38 3.89
C PRO A 148 11.75 -0.54 3.06
N THR A 149 11.87 -1.01 1.81
CA THR A 149 10.69 -1.30 0.98
C THR A 149 9.99 -2.59 1.42
N ALA A 150 10.78 -3.60 1.82
CA ALA A 150 10.28 -4.88 2.28
C ALA A 150 11.02 -5.33 3.56
N PRO A 151 10.40 -6.17 4.41
CA PRO A 151 11.02 -6.64 5.65
C PRO A 151 12.14 -7.64 5.44
N THR A 152 12.20 -8.29 4.28
CA THR A 152 13.18 -9.34 3.95
C THR A 152 13.85 -9.09 2.62
N LEU A 153 14.96 -9.79 2.38
CA LEU A 153 15.55 -9.93 1.05
C LEU A 153 14.59 -10.67 0.10
N PRO A 154 14.76 -10.55 -1.22
CA PRO A 154 13.95 -11.29 -2.18
C PRO A 154 13.96 -12.80 -1.87
N PRO A 155 12.78 -13.43 -1.72
CA PRO A 155 12.71 -14.85 -1.43
C PRO A 155 13.09 -15.70 -2.66
N THR A 156 13.60 -16.91 -2.42
CA THR A 156 13.83 -17.88 -3.50
C THR A 156 12.50 -18.41 -4.05
N LEU A 157 12.49 -18.87 -5.31
CA LEU A 157 11.28 -19.46 -5.91
C LEU A 157 10.80 -20.68 -5.11
N GLU A 158 11.71 -21.50 -4.62
CA GLU A 158 11.39 -22.66 -3.80
C GLU A 158 10.69 -22.27 -2.47
N PHE A 159 11.10 -21.15 -1.86
CA PHE A 159 10.45 -20.62 -0.66
C PHE A 159 9.03 -20.14 -0.98
N LEU A 160 8.86 -19.41 -2.09
CA LEU A 160 7.55 -18.90 -2.53
C LEU A 160 6.53 -20.01 -2.80
N ASP A 161 6.97 -21.14 -3.40
CA ASP A 161 6.10 -22.28 -3.68
C ASP A 161 5.55 -22.94 -2.41
N ARG A 162 6.23 -22.78 -1.28
CA ARG A 162 5.85 -23.34 0.03
C ARG A 162 5.16 -22.32 0.95
N GLN A 163 5.19 -21.04 0.60
CA GLN A 163 4.67 -19.96 1.44
C GLN A 163 3.14 -19.94 1.43
N ALA A 164 2.54 -19.78 2.62
CA ALA A 164 1.11 -19.54 2.70
C ALA A 164 0.75 -18.14 2.14
N PRO A 165 -0.40 -17.99 1.45
CA PRO A 165 -0.81 -16.69 0.88
C PRO A 165 -0.84 -15.54 1.90
N VAL A 166 -1.16 -15.83 3.15
CA VAL A 166 -1.20 -14.82 4.24
C VAL A 166 0.20 -14.29 4.57
N ASP A 167 1.22 -15.15 4.53
CA ASP A 167 2.60 -14.74 4.82
C ASP A 167 3.15 -13.82 3.72
N ALA A 168 2.72 -14.05 2.46
CA ALA A 168 3.09 -13.18 1.35
C ALA A 168 2.60 -11.73 1.54
N TYR A 169 1.44 -11.54 2.18
CA TYR A 169 0.89 -10.20 2.45
C TYR A 169 1.73 -9.41 3.45
N MET A 170 2.48 -10.06 4.34
CA MET A 170 3.35 -9.38 5.31
C MET A 170 4.50 -8.63 4.65
N ASN A 171 4.85 -8.96 3.41
CA ASN A 171 5.88 -8.25 2.66
C ASN A 171 5.49 -6.81 2.32
N ASP A 172 4.19 -6.49 2.32
CA ASP A 172 3.64 -5.18 1.99
C ASP A 172 3.56 -4.22 3.20
N VAL A 173 4.06 -4.64 4.37
CA VAL A 173 3.88 -3.88 5.63
C VAL A 173 4.44 -2.46 5.58
N PHE A 174 5.49 -2.20 4.79
CA PHE A 174 6.09 -0.87 4.64
C PHE A 174 5.52 -0.06 3.48
N THR A 175 4.97 -0.70 2.45
CA THR A 175 4.45 -0.02 1.25
C THR A 175 2.96 0.35 1.37
N VAL A 176 2.20 -0.50 2.03
CA VAL A 176 0.76 -0.30 2.24
C VAL A 176 0.42 0.99 2.98
N PRO A 177 1.13 1.42 4.04
CA PRO A 177 0.80 2.67 4.73
C PRO A 177 0.81 3.89 3.81
N ALA A 178 1.83 4.04 2.96
CA ALA A 178 1.90 5.13 1.98
C ALA A 178 0.75 5.06 0.96
N SER A 179 0.43 3.87 0.45
CA SER A 179 -0.70 3.64 -0.46
C SER A 179 -2.04 4.01 0.16
N LEU A 180 -2.29 3.62 1.43
CA LEU A 180 -3.50 3.99 2.16
C LEU A 180 -3.63 5.48 2.42
N ALA A 181 -2.51 6.13 2.74
CA ALA A 181 -2.47 7.57 2.98
C ALA A 181 -2.61 8.37 1.68
N GLY A 182 -2.29 7.78 0.53
CA GLY A 182 -2.32 8.44 -0.78
C GLY A 182 -1.10 9.33 -1.00
N LEU A 183 0.07 8.89 -0.55
CA LEU A 183 1.32 9.64 -0.59
C LEU A 183 2.20 9.21 -1.76
N PRO A 184 2.97 10.13 -2.38
CA PRO A 184 4.00 9.78 -3.32
C PRO A 184 5.09 8.98 -2.62
N ALA A 185 5.48 7.85 -3.22
CA ALA A 185 6.50 6.97 -2.69
C ALA A 185 7.24 6.27 -3.83
N ILE A 186 8.55 6.09 -3.66
CA ILE A 186 9.41 5.39 -4.61
C ILE A 186 10.31 4.41 -3.88
N SER A 187 10.60 3.28 -4.51
CA SER A 187 11.61 2.32 -4.05
C SER A 187 12.85 2.43 -4.91
N VAL A 188 13.99 2.66 -4.28
CA VAL A 188 15.30 2.77 -4.93
C VAL A 188 16.10 1.52 -4.60
N PRO A 189 16.69 0.83 -5.60
CA PRO A 189 17.58 -0.30 -5.35
C PRO A 189 18.90 0.20 -4.78
N VAL A 190 19.32 -0.42 -3.66
CA VAL A 190 20.62 -0.16 -3.03
C VAL A 190 21.39 -1.45 -2.93
N SER A 191 22.67 -1.44 -3.32
CA SER A 191 23.52 -2.62 -3.20
C SER A 191 23.79 -2.94 -1.72
N SER A 192 23.61 -4.20 -1.33
CA SER A 192 23.93 -4.67 0.03
C SER A 192 25.44 -4.67 0.31
N SER A 193 26.27 -4.39 -0.69
CA SER A 193 27.75 -4.34 -0.57
C SER A 193 28.28 -3.09 0.16
N LEU A 194 27.41 -2.21 0.68
CA LEU A 194 27.83 -1.09 1.53
C LEU A 194 28.55 -1.54 2.82
N ASP A 195 28.36 -2.78 3.25
CA ASP A 195 29.20 -3.42 4.26
C ASP A 195 30.35 -4.18 3.59
N ARG A 196 31.40 -3.44 3.19
CA ARG A 196 32.66 -3.99 2.64
C ARG A 196 33.35 -5.03 3.55
N ALA A 197 32.83 -5.24 4.78
CA ALA A 197 33.36 -6.18 5.76
C ALA A 197 32.67 -7.56 5.72
N SER A 198 31.49 -7.71 5.14
CA SER A 198 30.78 -8.99 5.07
C SER A 198 30.97 -9.63 3.70
N LYS A 199 31.83 -10.64 3.63
CA LYS A 199 32.02 -11.51 2.45
C LYS A 199 30.79 -12.35 2.05
N ALA A 200 29.64 -12.08 2.62
CA ALA A 200 28.42 -12.92 2.51
C ALA A 200 27.31 -12.35 1.60
N SER A 201 27.50 -11.18 0.99
CA SER A 201 26.48 -10.65 0.10
C SER A 201 26.74 -11.06 -1.34
N ASN A 202 25.94 -11.95 -1.88
CA ASN A 202 25.95 -12.40 -3.27
C ASN A 202 25.49 -11.31 -4.28
N GLY A 203 25.76 -10.03 -4.03
CA GLY A 203 25.32 -8.94 -4.91
C GLY A 203 23.79 -8.70 -4.85
N GLU A 204 23.13 -9.12 -3.79
CA GLU A 204 21.69 -8.91 -3.59
C GLU A 204 21.41 -7.42 -3.39
N THR A 205 20.40 -6.93 -4.09
CA THR A 205 19.90 -5.56 -3.93
C THR A 205 18.76 -5.52 -2.95
N VAL A 206 18.72 -4.46 -2.12
CA VAL A 206 17.61 -4.15 -1.23
C VAL A 206 16.90 -2.88 -1.69
N GLY A 207 15.60 -2.81 -1.47
CA GLY A 207 14.82 -1.60 -1.76
C GLY A 207 14.83 -0.64 -0.56
N ILE A 208 15.15 0.62 -0.80
CA ILE A 208 14.94 1.72 0.14
C ILE A 208 13.76 2.53 -0.39
N GLN A 209 12.73 2.68 0.44
CA GLN A 209 11.55 3.47 0.12
C GLN A 209 11.72 4.90 0.62
N VAL A 210 11.43 5.86 -0.25
CA VAL A 210 11.34 7.29 0.06
C VAL A 210 9.88 7.71 -0.09
N ILE A 211 9.34 8.40 0.91
CA ILE A 211 7.94 8.84 0.96
C ILE A 211 7.94 10.33 1.30
N ALA A 212 7.14 11.12 0.59
CA ALA A 212 6.91 12.54 0.93
C ALA A 212 5.42 12.85 1.12
N GLN A 213 5.11 14.11 1.42
CA GLN A 213 3.74 14.57 1.58
C GLN A 213 3.00 14.55 0.23
N TYR A 214 1.68 14.46 0.28
CA TYR A 214 0.81 14.54 -0.89
C TYR A 214 1.12 15.77 -1.76
N GLY A 215 1.39 15.53 -3.05
CA GLY A 215 1.70 16.57 -4.03
C GLY A 215 3.17 16.96 -4.12
N ASP A 216 4.05 16.34 -3.31
CA ASP A 216 5.49 16.61 -3.30
C ASP A 216 6.28 15.51 -4.04
N ASP A 217 5.79 15.16 -5.23
CA ASP A 217 6.37 14.12 -6.08
C ASP A 217 7.79 14.47 -6.54
N GLU A 218 8.06 15.75 -6.79
CA GLU A 218 9.37 16.23 -7.22
C GLU A 218 10.44 15.95 -6.16
N LEU A 219 10.16 16.26 -4.89
CA LEU A 219 11.07 16.00 -3.78
C LEU A 219 11.36 14.49 -3.62
N VAL A 220 10.34 13.65 -3.79
CA VAL A 220 10.53 12.19 -3.77
C VAL A 220 11.52 11.74 -4.84
N LEU A 221 11.40 12.26 -6.06
CA LEU A 221 12.30 11.91 -7.17
C LEU A 221 13.72 12.44 -6.97
N GLU A 222 13.87 13.65 -6.45
CA GLU A 222 15.18 14.24 -6.14
C GLU A 222 15.92 13.43 -5.07
N VAL A 223 15.25 13.12 -3.96
CA VAL A 223 15.85 12.32 -2.89
C VAL A 223 16.13 10.90 -3.34
N ALA A 224 15.25 10.29 -4.14
CA ALA A 224 15.47 8.97 -4.71
C ALA A 224 16.73 8.92 -5.58
N LYS A 225 16.91 9.92 -6.46
CA LYS A 225 18.11 10.06 -7.29
C LYS A 225 19.38 10.18 -6.44
N MET A 226 19.33 11.00 -5.39
CA MET A 226 20.45 11.13 -4.45
C MET A 226 20.79 9.79 -3.78
N VAL A 227 19.79 9.03 -3.33
CA VAL A 227 20.00 7.71 -2.71
C VAL A 227 20.58 6.71 -3.71
N GLU A 228 20.15 6.74 -4.97
CA GLU A 228 20.70 5.91 -6.04
C GLU A 228 22.19 6.23 -6.30
N GLU A 229 22.53 7.51 -6.44
CA GLU A 229 23.92 7.98 -6.67
C GLU A 229 24.84 7.60 -5.50
N LEU A 230 24.36 7.60 -4.27
CA LEU A 230 25.12 7.18 -3.09
C LEU A 230 25.33 5.68 -2.98
N SER A 231 24.56 4.89 -3.73
CA SER A 231 24.61 3.43 -3.71
C SER A 231 25.54 2.82 -4.78
N GLN A 232 26.01 3.64 -5.72
CA GLN A 232 26.98 3.28 -6.76
C GLN A 232 28.43 3.42 -6.26
#